data_0bcfd59ed61051bc160634cc38d90c5f
#
_entry.id   0bcfd59ed61051bc160634cc38d90c5f
#
_cell.length_a   1.000
_cell.length_b   1.000
_cell.length_c   1.000
_cell.angle_alpha   90.00
_cell.angle_beta   90.00
_cell.angle_gamma   90.00
#
_symmetry.space_group_name_H-M   'P 1'
#
loop_
_entity.id
_entity.type
_entity.pdbx_description
1 polymer ?
#
loop_
_entity_poly.entity_id
_entity_poly.type
_entity_poly.pdbx_seq_one_letter_code
_entity_poly.pdbx_strand_id
1 'polypeptide(L)'
;CALPIYLAHQIEIGLQYLCIPFLGSYKISKKTNRNPEKLIYPVPNPVNPFLGVHTTNTLDGYVKLGPNALPVIGKEQYRLFSKFSFSDVKEFILAGLSLRKGQNLQLIKLGISESKKIKTKNALKEMSKISTGFESNKSWRRYPAGIRAQIVNKETGKLEMDYIINQKLNSIHILNAVSPGWTSSYPFSRWLVETYKLF
;
A
#
# COMPACT_ATOMS: atom_id res chain seq x y z
N CYS A 1 6.26 -3.32 3.75
CA CYS A 1 7.60 -3.78 3.41
C CYS A 1 7.53 -5.18 2.80
N ALA A 2 8.25 -5.44 1.70
CA ALA A 2 8.28 -6.75 1.02
C ALA A 2 9.38 -7.69 1.58
N LEU A 3 10.18 -7.22 2.52
CA LEU A 3 11.29 -7.97 3.10
C LEU A 3 10.86 -9.27 3.82
N PRO A 4 9.76 -9.30 4.62
CA PRO A 4 9.37 -10.52 5.31
C PRO A 4 9.15 -11.70 4.37
N ILE A 5 8.48 -11.49 3.25
CA ILE A 5 8.23 -12.58 2.29
C ILE A 5 9.51 -13.04 1.59
N TYR A 6 10.43 -12.09 1.31
CA TYR A 6 11.74 -12.42 0.76
C TYR A 6 12.55 -13.32 1.72
N LEU A 7 12.62 -12.96 2.99
CA LEU A 7 13.31 -13.75 4.00
C LEU A 7 12.66 -15.12 4.18
N ALA A 8 11.34 -15.21 4.21
CA ALA A 8 10.61 -16.46 4.33
C ALA A 8 10.88 -17.40 3.15
N HIS A 9 10.97 -16.88 1.94
CA HIS A 9 11.31 -17.67 0.75
C HIS A 9 12.71 -18.30 0.83
N GLN A 10 13.68 -17.66 1.52
CA GLN A 10 15.02 -18.23 1.72
C GLN A 10 15.00 -19.54 2.53
N ILE A 11 13.97 -19.75 3.32
CA ILE A 11 13.76 -20.95 4.14
C ILE A 11 12.51 -21.72 3.72
N GLU A 12 12.10 -21.55 2.47
CA GLU A 12 10.99 -22.26 1.83
C GLU A 12 9.63 -22.10 2.55
N ILE A 13 9.38 -20.91 3.10
CA ILE A 13 8.08 -20.54 3.67
C ILE A 13 7.34 -19.63 2.72
N GLY A 14 6.02 -19.87 2.53
CA GLY A 14 5.14 -18.98 1.79
C GLY A 14 5.45 -18.91 0.30
N LEU A 15 5.99 -19.96 -0.31
CA LEU A 15 6.38 -20.01 -1.73
C LEU A 15 5.21 -19.78 -2.69
N GLN A 16 3.96 -19.97 -2.22
CA GLN A 16 2.74 -19.67 -2.97
C GLN A 16 2.44 -18.18 -3.06
N TYR A 17 3.12 -17.34 -2.28
CA TYR A 17 2.87 -15.91 -2.23
C TYR A 17 3.88 -15.13 -3.05
N LEU A 18 3.38 -14.13 -3.78
CA LEU A 18 4.17 -13.15 -4.54
C LEU A 18 3.85 -11.75 -4.05
N CYS A 19 4.79 -10.83 -4.18
CA CYS A 19 4.61 -9.45 -3.77
C CYS A 19 4.49 -8.52 -4.97
N ILE A 20 3.42 -7.71 -5.02
CA ILE A 20 3.33 -6.57 -5.92
C ILE A 20 3.55 -5.30 -5.09
N PRO A 21 4.67 -4.58 -5.29
CA PRO A 21 4.88 -3.32 -4.60
C PRO A 21 4.06 -2.20 -5.25
N PHE A 22 3.46 -1.36 -4.41
CA PHE A 22 2.73 -0.17 -4.82
C PHE A 22 3.37 1.09 -4.23
N LEU A 23 3.76 1.99 -5.09
CA LEU A 23 4.28 3.29 -4.72
C LEU A 23 3.12 4.22 -4.33
N GLY A 24 3.08 4.61 -3.07
CA GLY A 24 2.18 5.63 -2.56
C GLY A 24 2.84 6.99 -2.55
N SER A 25 2.51 7.84 -3.49
CA SER A 25 3.06 9.19 -3.52
C SER A 25 2.15 10.20 -2.83
N TYR A 26 2.77 11.15 -2.16
CA TYR A 26 2.09 12.21 -1.43
C TYR A 26 2.44 13.59 -2.00
N LYS A 27 1.53 14.52 -1.80
CA LYS A 27 1.74 15.95 -1.99
C LYS A 27 1.55 16.66 -0.66
N ILE A 28 2.26 17.77 -0.47
CA ILE A 28 2.15 18.57 0.74
C ILE A 28 2.02 20.05 0.36
N SER A 29 1.19 20.77 1.08
CA SER A 29 1.01 22.22 0.96
C SER A 29 0.83 22.83 2.34
N LYS A 30 1.15 24.12 2.51
CA LYS A 30 0.82 24.84 3.75
C LYS A 30 -0.67 24.79 4.02
N LYS A 31 -1.05 24.53 5.26
CA LYS A 31 -2.43 24.61 5.73
C LYS A 31 -2.90 26.07 5.65
N THR A 32 -4.12 26.27 5.26
CA THR A 32 -4.79 27.59 5.27
C THR A 32 -6.11 27.44 6.00
N ASN A 33 -6.73 28.55 6.38
CA ASN A 33 -8.04 28.56 7.07
C ASN A 33 -9.17 27.92 6.24
N ARG A 34 -8.96 27.73 4.92
CA ARG A 34 -9.91 27.02 4.06
C ARG A 34 -9.75 25.50 4.09
N ASN A 35 -8.65 24.98 4.65
CA ASN A 35 -8.48 23.54 4.77
C ASN A 35 -9.28 23.02 5.96
N PRO A 36 -9.92 21.87 5.83
CA PRO A 36 -10.56 21.20 6.95
C PRO A 36 -9.57 20.96 8.09
N GLU A 37 -10.03 21.17 9.31
CA GLU A 37 -9.22 20.87 10.51
C GLU A 37 -9.08 19.39 10.77
N LYS A 38 -10.06 18.62 10.30
CA LYS A 38 -10.14 17.16 10.50
C LYS A 38 -9.48 16.41 9.34
N LEU A 39 -9.14 15.17 9.60
CA LEU A 39 -8.71 14.22 8.56
C LEU A 39 -9.92 13.82 7.72
N ILE A 40 -9.75 13.77 6.41
CA ILE A 40 -10.85 13.43 5.49
C ILE A 40 -10.44 12.23 4.65
N TYR A 41 -11.25 11.19 4.73
CA TYR A 41 -11.09 9.95 3.99
C TYR A 41 -12.32 9.69 3.13
N PRO A 42 -12.15 9.19 1.90
CA PRO A 42 -13.28 8.65 1.14
C PRO A 42 -13.82 7.39 1.81
N VAL A 43 -15.08 7.07 1.55
CA VAL A 43 -15.64 5.79 1.95
C VAL A 43 -14.85 4.66 1.26
N PRO A 44 -14.36 3.66 2.01
CA PRO A 44 -13.62 2.54 1.41
C PRO A 44 -14.48 1.77 0.41
N ASN A 45 -13.90 1.45 -0.74
CA ASN A 45 -14.51 0.54 -1.69
C ASN A 45 -14.06 -0.90 -1.34
N PRO A 46 -14.98 -1.83 -1.03
CA PRO A 46 -14.62 -3.20 -0.66
C PRO A 46 -13.75 -3.94 -1.69
N VAL A 47 -13.87 -3.59 -2.96
CA VAL A 47 -13.08 -4.19 -4.04
C VAL A 47 -11.69 -3.57 -4.16
N ASN A 48 -11.49 -2.39 -3.58
CA ASN A 48 -10.23 -1.66 -3.66
C ASN A 48 -9.38 -1.92 -2.40
N PRO A 49 -8.23 -2.61 -2.50
CA PRO A 49 -7.34 -2.83 -1.36
C PRO A 49 -6.66 -1.54 -0.86
N PHE A 50 -6.86 -0.42 -1.58
CA PHE A 50 -6.25 0.86 -1.24
C PHE A 50 -7.30 1.83 -0.70
N LEU A 51 -6.97 2.48 0.40
CA LEU A 51 -7.67 3.69 0.79
C LEU A 51 -7.50 4.73 -0.31
N GLY A 52 -8.59 5.28 -0.80
CA GLY A 52 -8.56 6.36 -1.79
C GLY A 52 -7.73 7.57 -1.31
N VAL A 53 -7.49 8.51 -2.21
CA VAL A 53 -6.79 9.75 -1.87
C VAL A 53 -7.48 10.43 -0.69
N HIS A 54 -6.73 10.72 0.35
CA HIS A 54 -7.23 11.34 1.57
C HIS A 54 -6.31 12.49 2.01
N THR A 55 -6.73 13.22 3.02
CA THR A 55 -5.93 14.32 3.56
C THR A 55 -5.57 14.08 5.01
N THR A 56 -4.35 14.48 5.36
CA THR A 56 -3.83 14.42 6.72
C THR A 56 -3.22 15.77 7.08
N ASN A 57 -3.66 16.36 8.16
CA ASN A 57 -3.02 17.54 8.73
C ASN A 57 -1.76 17.11 9.49
N THR A 58 -0.67 17.82 9.31
CA THR A 58 0.59 17.60 10.02
C THR A 58 0.72 18.59 11.19
N LEU A 59 1.49 18.22 12.20
CA LEU A 59 1.70 19.06 13.38
C LEU A 59 2.41 20.38 13.05
N ASP A 60 3.24 20.39 12.03
CA ASP A 60 4.01 21.54 11.53
C ASP A 60 3.24 22.46 10.58
N GLY A 61 1.92 22.37 10.58
CA GLY A 61 1.04 23.31 9.86
C GLY A 61 0.95 23.07 8.36
N TYR A 62 1.13 21.83 7.92
CA TYR A 62 0.91 21.44 6.52
C TYR A 62 -0.31 20.53 6.39
N VAL A 63 -0.78 20.39 5.16
CA VAL A 63 -1.76 19.37 4.77
C VAL A 63 -1.13 18.44 3.74
N LYS A 64 -1.19 17.14 4.00
CA LYS A 64 -0.78 16.07 3.07
C LYS A 64 -1.98 15.61 2.28
N LEU A 65 -1.78 15.37 0.99
CA LEU A 65 -2.76 14.81 0.06
C LEU A 65 -2.20 13.52 -0.56
N GLY A 66 -2.93 12.46 -0.49
CA GLY A 66 -2.53 11.12 -0.97
C GLY A 66 -2.86 10.03 0.05
N PRO A 67 -2.25 8.84 -0.08
CA PRO A 67 -1.44 8.42 -1.22
C PRO A 67 -2.29 8.06 -2.44
N ASN A 68 -1.66 7.99 -3.59
CA ASN A 68 -2.11 7.15 -4.69
C ASN A 68 -1.48 5.75 -4.54
N ALA A 69 -1.85 4.83 -5.43
CA ALA A 69 -1.31 3.47 -5.44
C ALA A 69 -0.86 3.11 -6.86
N LEU A 70 0.40 3.40 -7.16
CA LEU A 70 0.99 3.05 -8.45
C LEU A 70 1.73 1.71 -8.35
N PRO A 71 1.37 0.66 -9.11
CA PRO A 71 2.18 -0.53 -9.15
C PRO A 71 3.58 -0.21 -9.69
N VAL A 72 4.60 -0.69 -9.01
CA VAL A 72 6.02 -0.56 -9.39
C VAL A 72 6.68 -1.92 -9.35
N ILE A 73 7.83 -2.05 -10.00
CA ILE A 73 8.52 -3.34 -10.15
C ILE A 73 9.34 -3.66 -8.90
N GLY A 74 10.12 -2.70 -8.43
CA GLY A 74 11.07 -2.91 -7.35
C GLY A 74 10.46 -2.73 -5.96
N LYS A 75 10.81 -3.64 -5.05
CA LYS A 75 10.35 -3.62 -3.65
C LYS A 75 10.84 -2.42 -2.84
N GLU A 76 11.90 -1.76 -3.33
CA GLU A 76 12.47 -0.51 -2.76
C GLU A 76 12.45 0.65 -3.77
N GLN A 77 11.54 0.61 -4.71
CA GLN A 77 11.42 1.60 -5.77
C GLN A 77 10.65 2.85 -5.31
N TYR A 78 11.25 3.65 -4.43
CA TYR A 78 10.64 4.90 -3.92
C TYR A 78 10.56 6.04 -4.95
N ARG A 79 11.11 5.84 -6.16
CA ARG A 79 11.00 6.76 -7.31
C ARG A 79 10.68 5.96 -8.56
N LEU A 80 9.95 6.55 -9.51
CA LEU A 80 9.44 5.86 -10.71
C LEU A 80 10.50 5.09 -11.51
N PHE A 81 11.74 5.56 -11.54
CA PHE A 81 12.82 4.98 -12.33
C PHE A 81 14.04 4.61 -11.47
N SER A 82 13.82 4.15 -10.24
CA SER A 82 14.91 3.77 -9.35
C SER A 82 14.85 2.29 -9.00
N LYS A 83 16.02 1.74 -8.70
CA LYS A 83 16.33 0.44 -8.09
C LYS A 83 15.27 -0.66 -8.24
N PHE A 84 15.43 -1.51 -9.24
CA PHE A 84 14.77 -2.81 -9.33
C PHE A 84 15.77 -3.81 -9.89
N SER A 85 15.63 -5.07 -9.50
CA SER A 85 16.46 -6.20 -9.95
C SER A 85 15.73 -7.00 -11.01
N PHE A 86 16.46 -7.86 -11.72
CA PHE A 86 15.85 -8.82 -12.65
C PHE A 86 14.87 -9.77 -11.95
N SER A 87 15.17 -10.15 -10.70
CA SER A 87 14.28 -10.94 -9.86
C SER A 87 12.95 -10.23 -9.58
N ASP A 88 12.99 -8.90 -9.33
CA ASP A 88 11.77 -8.12 -9.12
C ASP A 88 10.89 -8.09 -10.39
N VAL A 89 11.51 -7.97 -11.57
CA VAL A 89 10.79 -8.02 -12.85
C VAL A 89 10.08 -9.37 -13.03
N LYS A 90 10.80 -10.47 -12.78
CA LYS A 90 10.25 -11.83 -12.87
C LYS A 90 9.06 -12.01 -11.92
N GLU A 91 9.21 -11.61 -10.67
CA GLU A 91 8.15 -11.72 -9.66
C GLU A 91 6.93 -10.86 -10.02
N PHE A 92 7.15 -9.63 -10.48
CA PHE A 92 6.08 -8.73 -10.92
C PHE A 92 5.27 -9.30 -12.08
N ILE A 93 5.94 -9.90 -13.09
CA ILE A 93 5.28 -10.55 -14.22
C ILE A 93 4.47 -11.76 -13.74
N LEU A 94 5.07 -12.62 -12.91
CA LEU A 94 4.38 -13.81 -12.37
C LEU A 94 3.15 -13.43 -11.57
N ALA A 95 3.24 -12.40 -10.72
CA ALA A 95 2.11 -11.91 -9.95
C ALA A 95 0.99 -11.35 -10.86
N GLY A 96 1.35 -10.62 -11.92
CA GLY A 96 0.40 -10.12 -12.92
C GLY A 96 -0.32 -11.24 -13.67
N LEU A 97 0.40 -12.29 -14.07
CA LEU A 97 -0.17 -13.48 -14.70
C LEU A 97 -1.11 -14.24 -13.75
N SER A 98 -0.74 -14.35 -12.48
CA SER A 98 -1.57 -14.99 -11.45
C SER A 98 -2.88 -14.25 -11.23
N LEU A 99 -2.83 -12.91 -11.16
CA LEU A 99 -4.03 -12.07 -11.06
C LEU A 99 -4.96 -12.25 -12.27
N ARG A 100 -4.42 -12.38 -13.47
CA ARG A 100 -5.20 -12.64 -14.68
C ARG A 100 -5.88 -14.01 -14.62
N LYS A 101 -5.16 -15.05 -14.18
CA LYS A 101 -5.70 -16.40 -14.00
C LYS A 101 -6.84 -16.43 -12.98
N GLY A 102 -6.71 -15.68 -11.89
CA GLY A 102 -7.74 -15.54 -10.86
C GLY A 102 -8.93 -14.64 -11.26
N GLN A 103 -9.04 -14.23 -12.54
CA GLN A 103 -10.08 -13.34 -13.09
C GLN A 103 -10.17 -11.97 -12.39
N ASN A 104 -9.10 -11.55 -11.71
CA ASN A 104 -9.03 -10.27 -11.00
C ASN A 104 -8.70 -9.08 -11.93
N LEU A 105 -9.31 -9.04 -13.12
CA LEU A 105 -9.14 -7.94 -14.11
C LEU A 105 -9.52 -6.56 -13.52
N GLN A 106 -10.43 -6.54 -12.56
CA GLN A 106 -10.81 -5.30 -11.87
C GLN A 106 -9.63 -4.65 -11.15
N LEU A 107 -8.70 -5.44 -10.59
CA LEU A 107 -7.50 -4.94 -9.92
C LEU A 107 -6.51 -4.32 -10.90
N ILE A 108 -6.41 -4.87 -12.10
CA ILE A 108 -5.58 -4.29 -13.17
C ILE A 108 -6.16 -2.95 -13.61
N LYS A 109 -7.47 -2.90 -13.84
CA LYS A 109 -8.17 -1.64 -14.15
C LYS A 109 -8.03 -0.61 -13.04
N LEU A 110 -8.09 -1.05 -11.78
CA LEU A 110 -7.89 -0.21 -10.61
C LEU A 110 -6.46 0.38 -10.59
N GLY A 111 -5.41 -0.42 -10.80
CA GLY A 111 -4.04 0.05 -10.89
C GLY A 111 -3.86 1.13 -11.97
N ILE A 112 -4.50 0.95 -13.13
CA ILE A 112 -4.50 1.95 -14.21
C ILE A 112 -5.23 3.24 -13.77
N SER A 113 -6.36 3.13 -13.06
CA SER A 113 -7.10 4.29 -12.59
C SER A 113 -6.34 5.06 -11.51
N GLU A 114 -5.68 4.35 -10.60
CA GLU A 114 -4.85 4.94 -9.55
C GLU A 114 -3.61 5.65 -10.13
N SER A 115 -3.04 5.15 -11.22
CA SER A 115 -1.91 5.81 -11.89
C SER A 115 -2.25 7.21 -12.38
N LYS A 116 -3.49 7.47 -12.77
CA LYS A 116 -3.95 8.81 -13.18
C LYS A 116 -3.94 9.83 -12.02
N LYS A 117 -4.07 9.36 -10.78
CA LYS A 117 -4.08 10.19 -9.57
C LYS A 117 -2.68 10.67 -9.14
N ILE A 118 -1.61 10.25 -9.82
CA ILE A 118 -0.25 10.78 -9.62
C ILE A 118 -0.20 12.29 -9.92
N LYS A 119 -0.97 12.73 -10.91
CA LYS A 119 -1.09 14.16 -11.22
C LYS A 119 -1.86 14.87 -10.10
N THR A 120 -1.26 15.90 -9.51
CA THR A 120 -1.84 16.69 -8.42
C THR A 120 -3.26 17.16 -8.73
N LYS A 121 -3.51 17.62 -9.95
CA LYS A 121 -4.84 18.06 -10.41
C LYS A 121 -5.90 16.97 -10.25
N ASN A 122 -5.58 15.73 -10.58
CA ASN A 122 -6.52 14.62 -10.48
C ASN A 122 -6.78 14.21 -9.02
N ALA A 123 -5.74 14.20 -8.19
CA ALA A 123 -5.88 13.94 -6.76
C ALA A 123 -6.75 15.03 -6.08
N LEU A 124 -6.55 16.30 -6.43
CA LEU A 124 -7.36 17.41 -5.93
C LEU A 124 -8.80 17.31 -6.41
N LYS A 125 -9.03 16.90 -7.66
CA LYS A 125 -10.38 16.66 -8.20
C LYS A 125 -11.12 15.56 -7.42
N GLU A 126 -10.43 14.50 -7.01
CA GLU A 126 -11.05 13.48 -6.16
C GLU A 126 -11.40 14.04 -4.77
N MET A 127 -10.48 14.80 -4.15
CA MET A 127 -10.75 15.41 -2.86
C MET A 127 -11.87 16.44 -2.89
N SER A 128 -11.97 17.25 -3.96
CA SER A 128 -13.04 18.27 -4.09
C SER A 128 -14.45 17.69 -4.20
N LYS A 129 -14.59 16.37 -4.45
CA LYS A 129 -15.88 15.68 -4.41
C LYS A 129 -16.40 15.47 -2.99
N ILE A 130 -15.51 15.40 -2.01
CA ILE A 130 -15.83 15.05 -0.62
C ILE A 130 -15.60 16.21 0.36
N SER A 131 -14.83 17.22 -0.04
CA SER A 131 -14.59 18.39 0.79
C SER A 131 -14.18 19.61 -0.02
N THR A 132 -14.54 20.79 0.47
CA THR A 132 -14.09 22.09 -0.04
C THR A 132 -12.68 22.44 0.48
N GLY A 133 -12.07 23.52 -0.03
CA GLY A 133 -10.77 23.99 0.44
C GLY A 133 -9.54 23.32 -0.18
N PHE A 134 -9.72 22.46 -1.17
CA PHE A 134 -8.65 21.78 -1.91
C PHE A 134 -8.52 22.33 -3.36
N GLU A 135 -8.53 23.63 -3.50
CA GLU A 135 -8.45 24.28 -4.81
C GLU A 135 -7.05 24.14 -5.43
N SER A 136 -7.01 24.20 -6.75
CA SER A 136 -5.79 23.98 -7.54
C SER A 136 -4.75 25.12 -7.48
N ASN A 137 -5.11 26.25 -6.91
CA ASN A 137 -4.25 27.43 -6.82
C ASN A 137 -3.21 27.39 -5.69
N LYS A 138 -3.19 26.33 -4.88
CA LYS A 138 -2.19 26.12 -3.84
C LYS A 138 -0.91 25.56 -4.41
N SER A 139 0.23 25.99 -3.84
CA SER A 139 1.52 25.41 -4.14
C SER A 139 1.66 24.02 -3.49
N TRP A 140 1.41 22.98 -4.27
CA TRP A 140 1.60 21.59 -3.88
C TRP A 140 2.98 21.10 -4.29
N ARG A 141 3.79 20.67 -3.34
CA ARG A 141 5.11 20.07 -3.58
C ARG A 141 5.07 18.57 -3.33
N ARG A 142 6.01 17.84 -3.90
CA ARG A 142 6.17 16.40 -3.63
C ARG A 142 6.58 16.19 -2.17
N TYR A 143 6.09 15.11 -1.59
CA TYR A 143 6.45 14.63 -0.26
C TYR A 143 7.01 13.20 -0.39
N PRO A 144 7.85 12.72 0.53
CA PRO A 144 8.39 11.37 0.48
C PRO A 144 7.31 10.33 0.26
N ALA A 145 7.61 9.41 -0.65
CA ALA A 145 6.70 8.32 -1.00
C ALA A 145 6.95 7.11 -0.09
N GLY A 146 5.92 6.27 0.06
CA GLY A 146 6.03 4.97 0.72
C GLY A 146 5.85 3.83 -0.28
N ILE A 147 6.33 2.64 0.05
CA ILE A 147 6.02 1.41 -0.67
C ILE A 147 5.09 0.56 0.19
N ARG A 148 3.94 0.19 -0.38
CA ARG A 148 3.04 -0.81 0.17
C ARG A 148 3.27 -2.13 -0.57
N ALA A 149 3.59 -3.19 0.15
CA ALA A 149 3.62 -4.55 -0.36
C ALA A 149 2.19 -5.09 -0.41
N GLN A 150 1.73 -5.55 -1.55
CA GLN A 150 0.48 -6.27 -1.70
C GLN A 150 0.78 -7.71 -2.07
N ILE A 151 0.33 -8.63 -1.25
CA ILE A 151 0.58 -10.05 -1.43
C ILE A 151 -0.48 -10.65 -2.35
N VAL A 152 -0.03 -11.47 -3.28
CA VAL A 152 -0.85 -12.26 -4.22
C VAL A 152 -0.56 -13.72 -4.01
N ASN A 153 -1.59 -14.51 -3.86
CA ASN A 153 -1.46 -15.97 -3.91
C ASN A 153 -1.38 -16.40 -5.39
N LYS A 154 -0.27 -16.98 -5.81
CA LYS A 154 -0.02 -17.35 -7.22
C LYS A 154 -0.88 -18.51 -7.72
N GLU A 155 -1.39 -19.33 -6.80
CA GLU A 155 -2.21 -20.49 -7.13
C GLU A 155 -3.66 -20.08 -7.41
N THR A 156 -4.21 -19.24 -6.55
CA THR A 156 -5.59 -18.76 -6.63
C THR A 156 -5.74 -17.46 -7.42
N GLY A 157 -4.66 -16.71 -7.62
CA GLY A 157 -4.67 -15.38 -8.23
C GLY A 157 -5.40 -14.33 -7.38
N LYS A 158 -5.60 -14.58 -6.08
CA LYS A 158 -6.27 -13.65 -5.17
C LYS A 158 -5.28 -12.76 -4.43
N LEU A 159 -5.73 -11.56 -4.08
CA LEU A 159 -5.00 -10.71 -3.14
C LEU A 159 -5.23 -11.21 -1.71
N GLU A 160 -4.17 -11.24 -0.95
CA GLU A 160 -4.25 -11.49 0.49
C GLU A 160 -4.55 -10.17 1.21
N MET A 161 -5.68 -10.13 1.88
CA MET A 161 -6.22 -8.92 2.50
C MET A 161 -6.08 -8.93 4.02
N ASP A 162 -5.60 -10.03 4.59
CA ASP A 162 -5.45 -10.22 6.03
C ASP A 162 -4.01 -10.62 6.39
N TYR A 163 -3.74 -10.75 7.69
CA TYR A 163 -2.46 -11.24 8.18
C TYR A 163 -2.17 -12.65 7.69
N ILE A 164 -0.94 -12.87 7.28
CA ILE A 164 -0.43 -14.21 6.95
C ILE A 164 0.71 -14.50 7.90
N ILE A 165 0.56 -15.54 8.72
CA ILE A 165 1.53 -15.94 9.73
C ILE A 165 1.86 -17.40 9.50
N ASN A 166 3.13 -17.72 9.37
CA ASN A 166 3.64 -19.07 9.25
C ASN A 166 4.67 -19.35 10.34
N GLN A 167 4.65 -20.56 10.86
CA GLN A 167 5.66 -21.06 11.81
C GLN A 167 6.48 -22.16 11.14
N LYS A 168 7.80 -22.10 11.28
CA LYS A 168 8.70 -23.17 10.85
C LYS A 168 9.84 -23.28 11.86
N LEU A 169 10.06 -24.50 12.38
CA LEU A 169 11.04 -24.73 13.45
C LEU A 169 10.79 -23.77 14.63
N ASN A 170 11.80 -23.03 15.02
CA ASN A 170 11.77 -22.08 16.14
C ASN A 170 11.56 -20.63 15.68
N SER A 171 10.97 -20.43 14.52
CA SER A 171 10.74 -19.07 13.98
C SER A 171 9.30 -18.84 13.53
N ILE A 172 8.82 -17.61 13.70
CA ILE A 172 7.51 -17.16 13.25
C ILE A 172 7.71 -16.08 12.22
N HIS A 173 6.99 -16.20 11.12
CA HIS A 173 7.08 -15.31 9.97
C HIS A 173 5.74 -14.63 9.71
N ILE A 174 5.70 -13.33 9.86
CA ILE A 174 4.55 -12.50 9.49
C ILE A 174 4.78 -12.03 8.05
N LEU A 175 4.21 -12.76 7.09
CA LEU A 175 4.40 -12.53 5.67
C LEU A 175 3.61 -11.34 5.16
N ASN A 176 2.41 -11.14 5.72
CA ASN A 176 1.55 -10.02 5.41
C ASN A 176 1.08 -9.36 6.70
N ALA A 177 1.50 -8.13 6.92
CA ALA A 177 1.03 -7.28 8.01
C ALA A 177 0.21 -6.14 7.42
N VAL A 178 -1.11 -6.23 7.54
CA VAL A 178 -2.04 -5.25 6.97
C VAL A 178 -2.41 -4.15 7.97
N SER A 179 -2.98 -3.06 7.46
CA SER A 179 -3.55 -2.01 8.31
C SER A 179 -4.79 -2.54 9.04
N PRO A 180 -4.93 -2.27 10.34
CA PRO A 180 -4.25 -1.28 11.18
C PRO A 180 -2.99 -1.78 11.93
N GLY A 181 -2.00 -2.31 11.26
CA GLY A 181 -0.82 -2.95 11.84
C GLY A 181 -0.09 -2.16 12.93
N TRP A 182 0.11 -0.85 12.75
CA TRP A 182 0.78 -0.01 13.74
C TRP A 182 -0.08 0.24 14.97
N THR A 183 -1.32 0.67 14.79
CA THR A 183 -2.23 1.01 15.90
C THR A 183 -2.70 -0.21 16.68
N SER A 184 -2.71 -1.38 16.06
CA SER A 184 -3.06 -2.66 16.70
C SER A 184 -1.83 -3.47 17.13
N SER A 185 -0.63 -2.89 17.11
CA SER A 185 0.62 -3.64 17.36
C SER A 185 0.65 -4.30 18.74
N TYR A 186 0.20 -3.63 19.78
CA TYR A 186 0.15 -4.19 21.15
C TYR A 186 -0.77 -5.42 21.27
N PRO A 187 -2.07 -5.33 20.94
CA PRO A 187 -2.95 -6.49 21.03
C PRO A 187 -2.53 -7.61 20.06
N PHE A 188 -2.03 -7.25 18.88
CA PHE A 188 -1.53 -8.23 17.93
C PHE A 188 -0.30 -8.97 18.45
N SER A 189 0.66 -8.26 19.04
CA SER A 189 1.87 -8.90 19.63
C SER A 189 1.51 -9.82 20.78
N ARG A 190 0.60 -9.42 21.67
CA ARG A 190 0.11 -10.26 22.76
C ARG A 190 -0.53 -11.53 22.20
N TRP A 191 -1.46 -11.39 21.29
CA TRP A 191 -2.13 -12.52 20.64
C TRP A 191 -1.13 -13.48 19.97
N LEU A 192 -0.10 -12.93 19.30
CA LEU A 192 0.96 -13.71 18.65
C LEU A 192 1.73 -14.55 19.68
N VAL A 193 2.16 -13.93 20.78
CA VAL A 193 2.91 -14.59 21.86
C VAL A 193 2.06 -15.71 22.49
N GLU A 194 0.81 -15.44 22.80
CA GLU A 194 -0.11 -16.41 23.41
C GLU A 194 -0.43 -17.58 22.48
N THR A 195 -0.70 -17.27 21.20
CA THR A 195 -1.08 -18.27 20.19
C THR A 195 0.06 -19.23 19.87
N TYR A 196 1.27 -18.71 19.75
CA TYR A 196 2.45 -19.49 19.34
C TYR A 196 3.35 -19.91 20.52
N LYS A 197 2.94 -19.62 21.75
CA LYS A 197 3.65 -20.01 23.00
C LYS A 197 5.14 -19.65 22.94
N LEU A 198 5.42 -18.36 22.67
CA LEU A 198 6.79 -17.89 22.41
C LEU A 198 7.67 -17.83 23.67
N PHE A 199 7.08 -17.93 24.85
CA PHE A 199 7.74 -17.96 26.16
C PHE A 199 7.03 -18.91 27.08
#